data_82271810538ec039b9fb0ff6f7320133
#
_entry.id   82271810538ec039b9fb0ff6f7320133
#
_cell.length_a   1.000
_cell.length_b   1.000
_cell.length_c   1.000
_cell.angle_alpha   90.00
_cell.angle_beta   90.00
_cell.angle_gamma   90.00
#
_symmetry.space_group_name_H-M   'P 1'
#
loop_
_entity.id
_entity.type
_entity.pdbx_description
1 polymer ?
#
loop_
_entity_poly.entity_id
_entity_poly.type
_entity_poly.pdbx_seq_one_letter_code
_entity_poly.pdbx_strand_id
1 'polypeptide(L)'
;MRVHALNYRNPLSYRSTLNNQKSLRTPRNNHYSLTTLNPDFPILSEQVYGKRLVYLDNAATSQKPQVVLDAIVEAYTHWNANIHRGVHHLSQVATEHHERARQAVADFLHARSAKEIIFTKGTTDALNMLAFSFGEAFVGEGDEIIVSTLEHHSNIVPWQMLCSRKKATLKVIPMQGEVLDISGLEQMITPRTRLISVAQVSNVLGIINPVEEIIRIAHAHGVPVCIDGAQSAPHMPIDLQALDCDFFVCSAHKMYGPTGLGVLYGKETWLDQLPPAEGGGEMIEHVRFEGTTYNVLPYKFEAGTPNFIGSYAFAVALQYMQDKGIQRIMEHEMSLTRYCKEQLSRLPEVRIYAAGETKAGVVSFNVYAASHEGKRLVHPFDVGTLLDRQGVAVRTGHHCAEPLIDYLQVPGTVRVSFGLYNDEKDVEDFVHALQRAIMMLV
;
A
#
# COMPACT_ATOMS: atom_id res chain seq x y z
N MET A 1 -35.54 -0.56 37.35
CA MET A 1 -36.37 -0.70 36.14
C MET A 1 -35.64 -1.63 35.19
N ARG A 2 -36.23 -2.76 34.89
CA ARG A 2 -35.62 -3.77 34.00
C ARG A 2 -35.74 -3.30 32.56
N VAL A 3 -34.62 -3.16 31.86
CA VAL A 3 -34.60 -2.92 30.41
C VAL A 3 -34.49 -4.26 29.69
N HIS A 4 -35.46 -4.53 28.82
CA HIS A 4 -35.62 -5.75 28.06
C HIS A 4 -34.46 -5.94 27.08
N ALA A 5 -33.86 -7.12 27.13
CA ALA A 5 -33.01 -7.64 26.06
C ALA A 5 -33.88 -7.86 24.80
N LEU A 6 -33.60 -7.15 23.74
CA LEU A 6 -34.17 -7.34 22.42
C LEU A 6 -33.45 -8.51 21.73
N ASN A 7 -34.10 -9.67 21.76
CA ASN A 7 -33.74 -10.80 20.91
C ASN A 7 -33.94 -10.43 19.43
N TYR A 8 -32.87 -10.36 18.68
CA TYR A 8 -32.92 -10.28 17.22
C TYR A 8 -33.42 -11.61 16.64
N ARG A 9 -34.72 -11.66 16.36
CA ARG A 9 -35.29 -12.66 15.45
C ARG A 9 -35.05 -12.21 14.02
N ASN A 10 -34.48 -13.11 13.25
CA ASN A 10 -34.30 -13.08 11.82
C ASN A 10 -35.64 -12.78 11.07
N PRO A 11 -35.76 -11.71 10.27
CA PRO A 11 -36.93 -11.55 9.40
C PRO A 11 -36.59 -11.89 7.95
N LEU A 12 -37.10 -13.05 7.54
CA LEU A 12 -37.84 -13.28 6.28
C LEU A 12 -37.33 -12.62 4.99
N SER A 13 -36.90 -13.53 4.13
CA SER A 13 -37.03 -13.50 2.67
C SER A 13 -37.86 -12.36 2.07
N TYR A 14 -37.18 -11.40 1.42
CA TYR A 14 -37.79 -10.64 0.34
C TYR A 14 -37.23 -11.16 -0.98
N ARG A 15 -38.06 -11.89 -1.73
CA ARG A 15 -37.81 -12.20 -3.13
C ARG A 15 -37.95 -10.94 -3.93
N SER A 16 -36.85 -10.34 -4.37
CA SER A 16 -36.87 -9.42 -5.48
C SER A 16 -36.77 -10.23 -6.78
N THR A 17 -37.80 -10.09 -7.58
CA THR A 17 -37.89 -10.57 -8.97
C THR A 17 -36.82 -9.88 -9.82
N LEU A 18 -35.69 -10.53 -10.03
CA LEU A 18 -34.85 -10.35 -11.19
C LEU A 18 -34.57 -11.74 -11.76
N ASN A 19 -35.50 -12.21 -12.58
CA ASN A 19 -35.28 -13.28 -13.51
C ASN A 19 -34.24 -12.83 -14.53
N ASN A 20 -33.02 -13.30 -14.37
CA ASN A 20 -32.14 -13.60 -15.48
C ASN A 20 -31.21 -14.74 -15.04
N GLN A 21 -31.71 -15.96 -15.21
CA GLN A 21 -30.89 -17.16 -15.22
C GLN A 21 -29.96 -17.05 -16.44
N LYS A 22 -28.75 -16.55 -16.22
CA LYS A 22 -27.61 -16.92 -17.06
C LYS A 22 -26.88 -18.06 -16.37
N SER A 23 -27.00 -19.24 -16.97
CA SER A 23 -26.30 -20.47 -16.64
C SER A 23 -24.85 -20.21 -16.20
N LEU A 24 -24.47 -20.81 -15.07
CA LEU A 24 -23.09 -21.02 -14.65
C LEU A 24 -22.34 -21.75 -15.79
N ARG A 25 -21.75 -21.00 -16.69
CA ARG A 25 -20.76 -21.50 -17.62
C ARG A 25 -19.44 -21.57 -16.86
N THR A 26 -18.88 -22.77 -16.78
CA THR A 26 -17.47 -23.01 -16.45
C THR A 26 -16.58 -21.94 -17.06
N PRO A 27 -15.56 -21.42 -16.33
CA PRO A 27 -14.68 -20.43 -16.88
C PRO A 27 -13.95 -21.02 -18.08
N ARG A 28 -14.33 -20.58 -19.28
CA ARG A 28 -13.48 -20.76 -20.45
C ARG A 28 -12.20 -20.00 -20.14
N ASN A 29 -11.05 -20.65 -20.29
CA ASN A 29 -9.73 -20.03 -20.34
C ASN A 29 -9.71 -19.00 -21.48
N ASN A 30 -10.26 -17.82 -21.23
CA ASN A 30 -10.06 -16.67 -22.10
C ASN A 30 -8.73 -16.04 -21.69
N HIS A 31 -7.70 -16.31 -22.47
CA HIS A 31 -6.46 -15.53 -22.50
C HIS A 31 -6.79 -14.10 -22.97
N TYR A 32 -7.43 -13.30 -22.13
CA TYR A 32 -7.45 -11.86 -22.36
C TYR A 32 -6.04 -11.36 -22.04
N SER A 33 -5.34 -10.86 -23.03
CA SER A 33 -4.12 -10.09 -22.85
C SER A 33 -4.45 -8.88 -21.97
N LEU A 34 -3.69 -8.63 -20.89
CA LEU A 34 -3.84 -7.43 -20.08
C LEU A 34 -3.56 -6.15 -20.89
N THR A 35 -2.91 -6.25 -22.06
CA THR A 35 -2.65 -5.15 -23.00
C THR A 35 -3.90 -4.45 -23.54
N THR A 36 -5.12 -4.94 -23.27
CA THR A 36 -6.39 -4.33 -23.69
C THR A 36 -7.10 -3.56 -22.59
N LEU A 37 -6.48 -3.34 -21.42
CA LEU A 37 -7.13 -2.72 -20.25
C LEU A 37 -7.13 -1.19 -20.24
N ASN A 38 -6.42 -0.55 -21.15
CA ASN A 38 -6.37 0.91 -21.24
C ASN A 38 -7.76 1.60 -21.28
N PRO A 39 -8.78 1.03 -21.97
CA PRO A 39 -10.12 1.60 -21.97
C PRO A 39 -10.83 1.60 -20.60
N ASP A 40 -10.42 0.73 -19.67
CA ASP A 40 -11.00 0.71 -18.32
C ASP A 40 -10.57 1.94 -17.48
N PHE A 41 -9.52 2.65 -17.90
CA PHE A 41 -8.91 3.78 -17.17
C PHE A 41 -9.02 5.08 -17.97
N PRO A 42 -10.05 5.90 -17.73
CA PRO A 42 -10.37 7.09 -18.56
C PRO A 42 -9.22 8.07 -18.72
N ILE A 43 -8.45 8.28 -17.65
CA ILE A 43 -7.31 9.22 -17.64
C ILE A 43 -6.21 8.88 -18.64
N LEU A 44 -6.08 7.61 -19.03
CA LEU A 44 -5.05 7.18 -19.97
C LEU A 44 -5.35 7.61 -21.42
N SER A 45 -6.57 8.12 -21.68
CA SER A 45 -6.92 8.77 -22.95
C SER A 45 -6.48 10.23 -23.04
N GLU A 46 -6.03 10.84 -21.91
CA GLU A 46 -5.57 12.22 -21.87
C GLU A 46 -4.26 12.43 -22.62
N GLN A 47 -4.07 13.65 -23.07
CA GLN A 47 -2.83 14.10 -23.72
C GLN A 47 -2.10 15.11 -22.84
N VAL A 48 -0.79 14.92 -22.71
CA VAL A 48 0.11 15.83 -22.00
C VAL A 48 1.02 16.51 -23.02
N TYR A 49 0.97 17.84 -23.12
CA TYR A 49 1.69 18.63 -24.15
C TYR A 49 1.44 18.15 -25.59
N GLY A 50 0.21 17.69 -25.89
CA GLY A 50 -0.16 17.15 -27.19
C GLY A 50 0.46 15.77 -27.50
N LYS A 51 0.97 15.07 -26.50
CA LYS A 51 1.50 13.70 -26.58
C LYS A 51 0.61 12.74 -25.82
N ARG A 52 0.60 11.46 -26.25
CA ARG A 52 -0.02 10.38 -25.48
C ARG A 52 0.57 10.33 -24.07
N LEU A 53 -0.26 10.22 -23.06
CA LEU A 53 0.19 10.00 -21.69
C LEU A 53 0.76 8.57 -21.57
N VAL A 54 2.02 8.48 -21.14
CA VAL A 54 2.67 7.26 -20.68
C VAL A 54 2.87 7.38 -19.16
N TYR A 55 1.96 6.78 -18.39
CA TYR A 55 1.96 6.92 -16.93
C TYR A 55 2.77 5.81 -16.27
N LEU A 56 3.95 6.14 -15.74
CA LEU A 56 4.91 5.23 -15.10
C LEU A 56 5.26 5.66 -13.66
N ASP A 57 4.31 6.28 -12.93
CA ASP A 57 4.48 6.65 -11.52
C ASP A 57 3.48 5.90 -10.60
N ASN A 58 3.23 4.62 -10.90
CA ASN A 58 2.25 3.79 -10.17
C ASN A 58 2.63 3.54 -8.70
N ALA A 59 3.92 3.47 -8.38
CA ALA A 59 4.40 3.33 -7.01
C ALA A 59 4.09 4.56 -6.12
N ALA A 60 3.77 5.72 -6.72
CA ALA A 60 3.24 6.88 -6.01
C ALA A 60 1.71 6.77 -5.83
N THR A 61 0.97 6.54 -6.91
CA THR A 61 -0.47 6.26 -6.93
C THR A 61 -0.86 5.58 -8.23
N SER A 62 -1.74 4.58 -8.19
CA SER A 62 -2.28 3.97 -9.41
C SER A 62 -3.45 4.80 -9.97
N GLN A 63 -3.76 4.69 -11.26
CA GLN A 63 -4.95 5.27 -11.86
C GLN A 63 -6.21 4.47 -11.46
N LYS A 64 -7.39 5.07 -11.63
CA LYS A 64 -8.65 4.48 -11.16
C LYS A 64 -9.45 3.95 -12.35
N PRO A 65 -9.89 2.69 -12.31
CA PRO A 65 -10.78 2.17 -13.35
C PRO A 65 -12.17 2.82 -13.24
N GLN A 66 -12.88 2.92 -14.35
CA GLN A 66 -14.19 3.56 -14.44
C GLN A 66 -15.18 3.01 -13.40
N VAL A 67 -15.16 1.69 -13.17
CA VAL A 67 -16.05 1.05 -12.18
C VAL A 67 -15.87 1.59 -10.76
N VAL A 68 -14.66 2.02 -10.39
CA VAL A 68 -14.37 2.63 -9.08
C VAL A 68 -14.86 4.07 -9.03
N LEU A 69 -14.73 4.82 -10.13
CA LEU A 69 -15.27 6.17 -10.25
C LEU A 69 -16.81 6.16 -10.18
N ASP A 70 -17.43 5.23 -10.89
CA ASP A 70 -18.88 5.03 -10.90
C ASP A 70 -19.40 4.66 -9.50
N ALA A 71 -18.69 3.82 -8.76
CA ALA A 71 -19.05 3.44 -7.39
C ALA A 71 -19.07 4.65 -6.43
N ILE A 72 -18.13 5.59 -6.58
CA ILE A 72 -18.13 6.83 -5.79
C ILE A 72 -19.35 7.70 -6.12
N VAL A 73 -19.66 7.86 -7.41
CA VAL A 73 -20.82 8.63 -7.87
C VAL A 73 -22.11 7.98 -7.40
N GLU A 74 -22.25 6.65 -7.56
CA GLU A 74 -23.39 5.87 -7.09
C GLU A 74 -23.64 6.09 -5.59
N ALA A 75 -22.59 5.96 -4.77
CA ALA A 75 -22.70 6.10 -3.33
C ALA A 75 -23.25 7.48 -2.91
N TYR A 76 -22.73 8.57 -3.49
CA TYR A 76 -23.20 9.92 -3.19
C TYR A 76 -24.61 10.21 -3.72
N THR A 77 -24.99 9.62 -4.86
CA THR A 77 -26.27 9.93 -5.50
C THR A 77 -27.43 9.11 -4.96
N HIS A 78 -27.19 7.88 -4.46
CA HIS A 78 -28.29 6.96 -4.17
C HIS A 78 -28.44 6.58 -2.68
N TRP A 79 -27.36 6.57 -1.89
CA TRP A 79 -27.46 6.07 -0.51
C TRP A 79 -26.53 6.79 0.50
N ASN A 80 -26.10 8.02 0.19
CA ASN A 80 -25.28 8.82 1.11
C ASN A 80 -26.03 9.12 2.41
N ALA A 81 -25.58 8.51 3.52
CA ALA A 81 -26.08 8.75 4.87
C ALA A 81 -25.02 8.38 5.90
N ASN A 82 -25.06 8.97 7.11
CA ASN A 82 -24.20 8.55 8.20
C ASN A 82 -24.49 7.09 8.57
N ILE A 83 -23.44 6.36 8.96
CA ILE A 83 -23.50 4.91 9.21
C ILE A 83 -23.65 4.58 10.70
N HIS A 84 -23.96 3.31 11.01
CA HIS A 84 -24.10 2.64 12.31
C HIS A 84 -25.26 3.13 13.19
N ARG A 85 -25.45 4.44 13.40
CA ARG A 85 -26.39 4.99 14.39
C ARG A 85 -27.75 5.42 13.82
N GLY A 86 -27.86 5.49 12.50
CA GLY A 86 -29.11 5.89 11.87
C GLY A 86 -30.12 4.75 11.80
N VAL A 87 -31.38 5.03 12.17
CA VAL A 87 -32.47 4.03 12.12
C VAL A 87 -33.20 4.04 10.78
N HIS A 88 -32.87 4.95 9.88
CA HIS A 88 -33.53 5.05 8.57
C HIS A 88 -32.81 4.22 7.50
N HIS A 89 -33.56 3.87 6.44
CA HIS A 89 -33.13 2.97 5.39
C HIS A 89 -31.74 3.31 4.78
N LEU A 90 -31.51 4.57 4.42
CA LEU A 90 -30.23 4.97 3.81
C LEU A 90 -29.03 4.72 4.74
N SER A 91 -29.18 4.96 6.05
CA SER A 91 -28.13 4.66 7.02
C SER A 91 -27.84 3.16 7.13
N GLN A 92 -28.90 2.32 7.05
CA GLN A 92 -28.72 0.86 7.05
C GLN A 92 -27.99 0.40 5.80
N VAL A 93 -28.36 0.91 4.63
CA VAL A 93 -27.70 0.59 3.35
C VAL A 93 -26.23 1.02 3.37
N ALA A 94 -25.94 2.25 3.80
CA ALA A 94 -24.57 2.75 3.90
C ALA A 94 -23.71 1.94 4.88
N THR A 95 -24.29 1.56 6.03
CA THR A 95 -23.62 0.68 7.02
C THR A 95 -23.31 -0.69 6.41
N GLU A 96 -24.28 -1.30 5.72
CA GLU A 96 -24.09 -2.59 5.08
C GLU A 96 -22.98 -2.57 4.04
N HIS A 97 -22.92 -1.52 3.20
CA HIS A 97 -21.83 -1.35 2.22
C HIS A 97 -20.47 -1.18 2.89
N HIS A 98 -20.39 -0.40 3.97
CA HIS A 98 -19.15 -0.20 4.71
C HIS A 98 -18.62 -1.50 5.34
N GLU A 99 -19.49 -2.26 6.01
CA GLU A 99 -19.08 -3.52 6.66
C GLU A 99 -18.78 -4.63 5.64
N ARG A 100 -19.50 -4.68 4.51
CA ARG A 100 -19.14 -5.56 3.40
C ARG A 100 -17.80 -5.20 2.79
N ALA A 101 -17.46 -3.91 2.73
CA ALA A 101 -16.15 -3.47 2.27
C ALA A 101 -15.05 -3.93 3.22
N ARG A 102 -15.27 -3.89 4.53
CA ARG A 102 -14.34 -4.43 5.53
C ARG A 102 -14.12 -5.93 5.33
N GLN A 103 -15.20 -6.69 5.13
CA GLN A 103 -15.10 -8.12 4.83
C GLN A 103 -14.34 -8.37 3.52
N ALA A 104 -14.58 -7.59 2.46
CA ALA A 104 -13.85 -7.71 1.19
C ALA A 104 -12.34 -7.46 1.35
N VAL A 105 -11.94 -6.53 2.22
CA VAL A 105 -10.52 -6.32 2.57
C VAL A 105 -9.96 -7.53 3.31
N ALA A 106 -10.70 -8.06 4.30
CA ALA A 106 -10.29 -9.24 5.05
C ALA A 106 -10.10 -10.46 4.12
N ASP A 107 -11.03 -10.67 3.21
CA ASP A 107 -10.98 -11.77 2.23
C ASP A 107 -9.80 -11.58 1.25
N PHE A 108 -9.57 -10.34 0.76
CA PHE A 108 -8.49 -10.04 -0.17
C PHE A 108 -7.10 -10.27 0.43
N LEU A 109 -6.92 -9.94 1.71
CA LEU A 109 -5.67 -10.10 2.45
C LEU A 109 -5.56 -11.45 3.17
N HIS A 110 -6.56 -12.32 3.07
CA HIS A 110 -6.67 -13.58 3.83
C HIS A 110 -6.54 -13.40 5.35
N ALA A 111 -7.12 -12.32 5.91
CA ALA A 111 -7.24 -12.14 7.35
C ALA A 111 -8.22 -13.16 7.95
N ARG A 112 -8.07 -13.51 9.23
CA ARG A 112 -8.98 -14.45 9.90
C ARG A 112 -10.37 -13.89 10.13
N SER A 113 -10.46 -12.59 10.33
CA SER A 113 -11.69 -11.91 10.70
C SER A 113 -11.67 -10.46 10.21
N ALA A 114 -12.85 -9.95 9.85
CA ALA A 114 -13.03 -8.53 9.57
C ALA A 114 -12.75 -7.64 10.81
N LYS A 115 -12.78 -8.18 12.03
CA LYS A 115 -12.40 -7.46 13.25
C LYS A 115 -10.92 -7.06 13.29
N GLU A 116 -10.08 -7.75 12.51
CA GLU A 116 -8.64 -7.47 12.37
C GLU A 116 -8.35 -6.36 11.36
N ILE A 117 -9.39 -5.85 10.68
CA ILE A 117 -9.29 -4.80 9.66
C ILE A 117 -9.77 -3.47 10.22
N ILE A 118 -8.87 -2.48 10.29
CA ILE A 118 -9.16 -1.12 10.72
C ILE A 118 -8.98 -0.21 9.52
N PHE A 119 -10.00 0.59 9.19
CA PHE A 119 -9.89 1.62 8.16
C PHE A 119 -9.15 2.84 8.68
N THR A 120 -8.20 3.34 7.89
CA THR A 120 -7.37 4.50 8.18
C THR A 120 -7.38 5.44 6.97
N LYS A 121 -6.69 6.58 7.06
CA LYS A 121 -6.57 7.53 5.93
C LYS A 121 -5.51 7.11 4.90
N GLY A 122 -4.72 6.06 5.20
CA GLY A 122 -3.63 5.52 4.37
C GLY A 122 -2.56 4.85 5.23
N THR A 123 -1.56 4.24 4.60
CA THR A 123 -0.44 3.57 5.27
C THR A 123 0.25 4.47 6.32
N THR A 124 0.47 5.74 6.00
CA THR A 124 1.10 6.68 6.95
C THR A 124 0.26 6.86 8.20
N ASP A 125 -1.05 6.99 8.08
CA ASP A 125 -1.98 7.10 9.20
C ASP A 125 -2.02 5.80 10.02
N ALA A 126 -2.07 4.65 9.35
CA ALA A 126 -2.02 3.32 9.97
C ALA A 126 -0.75 3.12 10.83
N LEU A 127 0.41 3.50 10.30
CA LEU A 127 1.69 3.42 11.02
C LEU A 127 1.77 4.39 12.20
N ASN A 128 1.21 5.62 12.06
CA ASN A 128 1.13 6.56 13.17
C ASN A 128 0.18 6.06 14.27
N MET A 129 -0.99 5.53 13.90
CA MET A 129 -1.93 4.91 14.83
C MET A 129 -1.28 3.75 15.58
N LEU A 130 -0.60 2.85 14.86
CA LEU A 130 0.11 1.72 15.49
C LEU A 130 1.24 2.22 16.41
N ALA A 131 2.07 3.17 15.96
CA ALA A 131 3.16 3.71 16.75
C ALA A 131 2.68 4.41 18.01
N PHE A 132 1.50 5.05 17.98
CA PHE A 132 0.89 5.60 19.18
C PHE A 132 0.36 4.49 20.10
N SER A 133 -0.55 3.65 19.61
CA SER A 133 -1.25 2.65 20.41
C SER A 133 -0.30 1.59 20.98
N PHE A 134 0.59 1.05 20.15
CA PHE A 134 1.60 0.08 20.57
C PHE A 134 2.63 0.72 21.53
N GLY A 135 3.04 1.93 21.22
CA GLY A 135 3.98 2.69 22.04
C GLY A 135 3.46 2.98 23.44
N GLU A 136 2.16 3.32 23.56
CA GLU A 136 1.56 3.55 24.88
C GLU A 136 1.41 2.26 25.70
N ALA A 137 1.13 1.13 25.03
CA ALA A 137 0.92 -0.14 25.72
C ALA A 137 2.22 -0.87 26.10
N PHE A 138 3.24 -0.82 25.22
CA PHE A 138 4.34 -1.79 25.29
C PHE A 138 5.75 -1.17 25.24
N VAL A 139 5.90 0.14 25.00
CA VAL A 139 7.23 0.76 24.88
C VAL A 139 7.53 1.69 26.05
N GLY A 140 8.65 1.45 26.73
CA GLY A 140 9.19 2.24 27.82
C GLY A 140 10.60 2.75 27.56
N GLU A 141 11.19 3.39 28.59
CA GLU A 141 12.57 3.92 28.53
C GLU A 141 13.59 2.80 28.34
N GLY A 142 14.46 2.97 27.34
CA GLY A 142 15.52 2.02 27.00
C GLY A 142 15.05 0.83 26.16
N ASP A 143 13.77 0.76 25.79
CA ASP A 143 13.30 -0.24 24.82
C ASP A 143 13.75 0.07 23.39
N GLU A 144 13.58 -0.88 22.49
CA GLU A 144 14.10 -0.82 21.13
C GLU A 144 13.03 -1.12 20.11
N ILE A 145 13.01 -0.33 19.01
CA ILE A 145 12.25 -0.59 17.79
C ILE A 145 13.24 -0.84 16.66
N ILE A 146 13.00 -1.84 15.82
CA ILE A 146 13.86 -2.15 14.68
C ILE A 146 13.12 -1.81 13.38
N VAL A 147 13.76 -1.05 12.48
CA VAL A 147 13.32 -0.79 11.10
C VAL A 147 14.44 -1.17 10.14
N SER A 148 14.22 -1.04 8.82
CA SER A 148 15.29 -1.28 7.84
C SER A 148 15.76 0.02 7.16
N THR A 149 16.91 -0.05 6.48
CA THR A 149 17.42 1.05 5.63
C THR A 149 16.51 1.28 4.40
N LEU A 150 15.69 0.30 4.01
CA LEU A 150 14.84 0.35 2.82
C LEU A 150 13.47 0.99 3.06
N GLU A 151 13.24 1.59 4.23
CA GLU A 151 11.91 2.07 4.60
C GLU A 151 11.53 3.38 3.93
N HIS A 152 10.24 3.50 3.60
CA HIS A 152 9.62 4.77 3.32
C HIS A 152 9.56 5.63 4.59
N HIS A 153 9.63 6.96 4.47
CA HIS A 153 9.56 7.88 5.62
C HIS A 153 8.39 7.59 6.57
N SER A 154 7.25 7.14 6.06
CA SER A 154 6.09 6.76 6.89
C SER A 154 6.34 5.57 7.80
N ASN A 155 7.34 4.74 7.51
CA ASN A 155 7.77 3.63 8.37
C ASN A 155 9.09 3.92 9.12
N ILE A 156 9.50 5.16 9.16
CA ILE A 156 10.66 5.63 9.96
C ILE A 156 10.19 6.67 10.98
N VAL A 157 9.58 7.75 10.50
CA VAL A 157 9.30 8.95 11.30
C VAL A 157 8.36 8.67 12.49
N PRO A 158 7.27 7.90 12.38
CA PRO A 158 6.42 7.59 13.53
C PRO A 158 7.18 6.86 14.64
N TRP A 159 8.09 5.95 14.27
CA TRP A 159 8.94 5.23 15.23
C TRP A 159 9.99 6.13 15.86
N GLN A 160 10.60 7.06 15.11
CA GLN A 160 11.49 8.08 15.67
C GLN A 160 10.76 8.95 16.70
N MET A 161 9.53 9.40 16.37
CA MET A 161 8.69 10.18 17.27
C MET A 161 8.33 9.39 18.54
N LEU A 162 7.99 8.11 18.41
CA LEU A 162 7.75 7.21 19.53
C LEU A 162 9.01 7.06 20.39
N CYS A 163 10.14 6.73 19.80
CA CYS A 163 11.41 6.54 20.51
C CYS A 163 11.82 7.81 21.28
N SER A 164 11.68 8.97 20.65
CA SER A 164 11.95 10.26 21.30
C SER A 164 11.05 10.49 22.51
N ARG A 165 9.72 10.24 22.37
CA ARG A 165 8.74 10.44 23.44
C ARG A 165 8.94 9.48 24.62
N LYS A 166 9.28 8.21 24.33
CA LYS A 166 9.41 7.13 25.31
C LYS A 166 10.85 6.93 25.80
N LYS A 167 11.84 7.69 25.27
CA LYS A 167 13.28 7.48 25.50
C LYS A 167 13.73 6.07 25.12
N ALA A 168 13.16 5.54 24.05
CA ALA A 168 13.53 4.27 23.43
C ALA A 168 14.56 4.50 22.31
N THR A 169 15.09 3.43 21.75
CA THR A 169 16.11 3.45 20.69
C THR A 169 15.56 2.89 19.40
N LEU A 170 15.79 3.60 18.28
CA LEU A 170 15.54 3.08 16.94
C LEU A 170 16.81 2.39 16.43
N LYS A 171 16.70 1.09 16.09
CA LYS A 171 17.77 0.30 15.44
C LYS A 171 17.43 0.12 13.97
N VAL A 172 18.45 -0.02 13.12
CA VAL A 172 18.27 -0.12 11.68
C VAL A 172 18.97 -1.36 11.15
N ILE A 173 18.22 -2.25 10.47
CA ILE A 173 18.78 -3.37 9.72
C ILE A 173 19.53 -2.78 8.52
N PRO A 174 20.84 -3.07 8.38
CA PRO A 174 21.66 -2.47 7.33
C PRO A 174 21.40 -3.08 5.95
N MET A 175 22.01 -2.49 4.95
CA MET A 175 22.13 -3.07 3.61
C MET A 175 23.53 -3.63 3.40
N GLN A 176 23.61 -4.65 2.55
CA GLN A 176 24.86 -5.11 1.95
C GLN A 176 24.75 -5.00 0.43
N GLY A 177 25.56 -4.14 -0.18
CA GLY A 177 25.37 -3.77 -1.57
C GLY A 177 24.04 -3.05 -1.78
N GLU A 178 23.16 -3.61 -2.60
CA GLU A 178 21.85 -2.99 -2.90
C GLU A 178 20.66 -3.82 -2.36
N VAL A 179 20.89 -4.74 -1.41
CA VAL A 179 19.88 -5.60 -0.76
C VAL A 179 19.92 -5.47 0.75
N LEU A 180 18.83 -5.83 1.41
CA LEU A 180 18.73 -5.84 2.86
C LEU A 180 19.60 -6.97 3.44
N ASP A 181 20.46 -6.66 4.41
CA ASP A 181 21.28 -7.64 5.11
C ASP A 181 20.66 -8.06 6.45
N ILE A 182 20.02 -9.21 6.45
CA ILE A 182 19.41 -9.79 7.66
C ILE A 182 20.31 -10.76 8.40
N SER A 183 21.57 -10.97 7.97
CA SER A 183 22.49 -11.94 8.58
C SER A 183 22.79 -11.65 10.04
N GLY A 184 22.76 -10.38 10.44
CA GLY A 184 22.95 -9.91 11.80
C GLY A 184 21.66 -9.67 12.59
N LEU A 185 20.48 -9.95 12.04
CA LEU A 185 19.20 -9.59 12.66
C LEU A 185 18.99 -10.25 14.02
N GLU A 186 19.32 -11.54 14.14
CA GLU A 186 19.15 -12.27 15.39
C GLU A 186 19.98 -11.65 16.53
N GLN A 187 21.21 -11.21 16.25
CA GLN A 187 22.07 -10.53 17.22
C GLN A 187 21.63 -9.11 17.54
N MET A 188 20.86 -8.46 16.66
CA MET A 188 20.27 -7.14 16.91
C MET A 188 19.10 -7.21 17.89
N ILE A 189 18.38 -8.33 17.94
CA ILE A 189 17.25 -8.53 18.85
C ILE A 189 17.77 -8.74 20.27
N THR A 190 17.25 -7.96 21.22
CA THR A 190 17.56 -8.04 22.65
C THR A 190 16.27 -8.21 23.46
N PRO A 191 16.33 -8.49 24.77
CA PRO A 191 15.15 -8.52 25.63
C PRO A 191 14.40 -7.17 25.70
N ARG A 192 14.98 -6.09 25.18
CA ARG A 192 14.37 -4.77 25.10
C ARG A 192 13.71 -4.48 23.74
N THR A 193 13.91 -5.33 22.76
CA THR A 193 13.28 -5.19 21.43
C THR A 193 11.78 -5.44 21.54
N ARG A 194 10.97 -4.46 21.14
CA ARG A 194 9.51 -4.49 21.29
C ARG A 194 8.78 -4.73 19.98
N LEU A 195 9.33 -4.27 18.87
CA LEU A 195 8.70 -4.39 17.54
C LEU A 195 9.77 -4.34 16.46
N ILE A 196 9.54 -5.08 15.39
CA ILE A 196 10.24 -4.92 14.10
C ILE A 196 9.22 -4.39 13.08
N SER A 197 9.53 -3.30 12.36
CA SER A 197 8.66 -2.74 11.32
C SER A 197 9.43 -2.58 10.03
N VAL A 198 9.04 -3.35 8.98
CA VAL A 198 9.78 -3.41 7.71
C VAL A 198 8.85 -3.45 6.50
N ALA A 199 9.29 -2.85 5.40
CA ALA A 199 8.60 -2.92 4.13
C ALA A 199 8.78 -4.30 3.47
N GLN A 200 7.71 -4.88 2.93
CA GLN A 200 7.79 -6.10 2.14
C GLN A 200 8.41 -5.86 0.77
N VAL A 201 8.11 -4.69 0.16
CA VAL A 201 8.67 -4.28 -1.13
C VAL A 201 9.18 -2.85 -1.02
N SER A 202 10.45 -2.63 -1.41
CA SER A 202 11.03 -1.28 -1.45
C SER A 202 10.35 -0.41 -2.50
N ASN A 203 9.85 0.75 -2.09
CA ASN A 203 9.24 1.73 -3.00
C ASN A 203 10.25 2.43 -3.93
N VAL A 204 11.55 2.32 -3.67
CA VAL A 204 12.63 2.87 -4.50
C VAL A 204 13.23 1.81 -5.38
N LEU A 205 13.72 0.73 -4.81
CA LEU A 205 14.46 -0.31 -5.53
C LEU A 205 13.55 -1.39 -6.15
N GLY A 206 12.30 -1.50 -5.67
CA GLY A 206 11.36 -2.55 -6.10
C GLY A 206 11.72 -3.95 -5.59
N ILE A 207 12.73 -4.09 -4.75
CA ILE A 207 13.19 -5.36 -4.19
C ILE A 207 12.14 -5.92 -3.26
N ILE A 208 11.91 -7.23 -3.35
CA ILE A 208 11.08 -7.99 -2.41
C ILE A 208 11.97 -8.42 -1.26
N ASN A 209 11.71 -7.90 -0.05
CA ASN A 209 12.47 -8.22 1.15
C ASN A 209 12.09 -9.61 1.71
N PRO A 210 13.00 -10.32 2.38
CA PRO A 210 12.76 -11.65 2.95
C PRO A 210 11.96 -11.56 4.26
N VAL A 211 10.73 -11.06 4.19
CA VAL A 211 9.92 -10.76 5.39
C VAL A 211 9.49 -12.01 6.14
N GLU A 212 9.29 -13.14 5.47
CA GLU A 212 9.00 -14.42 6.08
C GLU A 212 10.14 -14.85 7.05
N GLU A 213 11.37 -14.67 6.61
CA GLU A 213 12.53 -14.98 7.45
C GLU A 213 12.70 -13.99 8.60
N ILE A 214 12.44 -12.69 8.36
CA ILE A 214 12.43 -11.67 9.41
C ILE A 214 11.39 -12.00 10.48
N ILE A 215 10.16 -12.37 10.08
CA ILE A 215 9.09 -12.76 11.00
C ILE A 215 9.49 -14.01 11.78
N ARG A 216 10.02 -15.03 11.12
CA ARG A 216 10.46 -16.26 11.77
C ARG A 216 11.52 -15.99 12.86
N ILE A 217 12.53 -15.16 12.56
CA ILE A 217 13.56 -14.77 13.51
C ILE A 217 12.96 -13.97 14.68
N ALA A 218 12.13 -12.96 14.39
CA ALA A 218 11.50 -12.12 15.40
C ALA A 218 10.61 -12.93 16.36
N HIS A 219 9.77 -13.80 15.81
CA HIS A 219 8.85 -14.63 16.61
C HIS A 219 9.60 -15.66 17.48
N ALA A 220 10.76 -16.17 17.04
CA ALA A 220 11.59 -17.03 17.88
C ALA A 220 12.08 -16.32 19.17
N HIS A 221 12.10 -15.00 19.16
CA HIS A 221 12.43 -14.14 20.31
C HIS A 221 11.21 -13.46 20.95
N GLY A 222 9.99 -13.81 20.53
CA GLY A 222 8.73 -13.23 21.04
C GLY A 222 8.50 -11.77 20.64
N VAL A 223 9.12 -11.30 19.56
CA VAL A 223 9.02 -9.92 19.06
C VAL A 223 7.99 -9.86 17.93
N PRO A 224 6.92 -9.03 18.05
CA PRO A 224 5.96 -8.85 16.98
C PRO A 224 6.53 -8.09 15.78
N VAL A 225 5.93 -8.33 14.61
CA VAL A 225 6.37 -7.73 13.34
C VAL A 225 5.22 -6.98 12.65
N CYS A 226 5.51 -5.74 12.26
CA CYS A 226 4.67 -4.94 11.37
C CYS A 226 5.27 -4.94 9.95
N ILE A 227 4.44 -5.26 8.97
CA ILE A 227 4.81 -5.23 7.55
C ILE A 227 4.18 -4.02 6.87
N ASP A 228 5.01 -3.14 6.31
CA ASP A 228 4.54 -2.13 5.36
C ASP A 228 4.33 -2.79 3.99
N GLY A 229 3.05 -3.03 3.70
CA GLY A 229 2.56 -3.64 2.46
C GLY A 229 2.15 -2.65 1.39
N ALA A 230 2.48 -1.36 1.54
CA ALA A 230 2.05 -0.32 0.60
C ALA A 230 2.50 -0.56 -0.85
N GLN A 231 3.59 -1.28 -1.04
CA GLN A 231 4.11 -1.66 -2.37
C GLN A 231 3.95 -3.16 -2.68
N SER A 232 3.57 -3.99 -1.73
CA SER A 232 3.32 -5.41 -2.00
C SER A 232 1.85 -5.69 -2.31
N ALA A 233 0.93 -5.13 -1.53
CA ALA A 233 -0.50 -5.36 -1.69
C ALA A 233 -1.07 -5.02 -3.09
N PRO A 234 -0.61 -3.97 -3.83
CA PRO A 234 -1.05 -3.72 -5.19
C PRO A 234 -0.47 -4.68 -6.23
N HIS A 235 0.67 -5.33 -5.96
CA HIS A 235 1.50 -5.98 -6.97
C HIS A 235 1.62 -7.49 -6.81
N MET A 236 1.26 -8.07 -5.67
CA MET A 236 1.41 -9.49 -5.42
C MET A 236 0.32 -10.05 -4.48
N PRO A 237 0.04 -11.35 -4.53
CA PRO A 237 -0.87 -11.97 -3.57
C PRO A 237 -0.36 -11.82 -2.14
N ILE A 238 -1.26 -11.45 -1.23
CA ILE A 238 -0.98 -11.38 0.20
C ILE A 238 -1.83 -12.43 0.91
N ASP A 239 -1.19 -13.23 1.75
CA ASP A 239 -1.85 -14.17 2.65
C ASP A 239 -1.35 -13.90 4.07
N LEU A 240 -2.11 -13.13 4.83
CA LEU A 240 -1.74 -12.72 6.19
C LEU A 240 -1.68 -13.89 7.16
N GLN A 241 -2.46 -14.95 6.93
CA GLN A 241 -2.42 -16.13 7.77
C GLN A 241 -1.15 -16.96 7.53
N ALA A 242 -0.73 -17.09 6.27
CA ALA A 242 0.50 -17.80 5.91
C ALA A 242 1.75 -16.98 6.28
N LEU A 243 1.70 -15.65 6.07
CA LEU A 243 2.78 -14.73 6.41
C LEU A 243 3.00 -14.64 7.93
N ASP A 244 1.92 -14.79 8.70
CA ASP A 244 1.89 -14.75 10.17
C ASP A 244 2.44 -13.45 10.78
N CYS A 245 2.45 -12.33 10.06
CA CYS A 245 2.80 -11.04 10.64
C CYS A 245 1.77 -10.59 11.67
N ASP A 246 2.17 -9.77 12.64
CA ASP A 246 1.29 -9.30 13.70
C ASP A 246 0.49 -8.07 13.28
N PHE A 247 1.09 -7.24 12.43
CA PHE A 247 0.48 -6.06 11.83
C PHE A 247 0.85 -5.96 10.35
N PHE A 248 -0.08 -5.44 9.55
CA PHE A 248 0.14 -5.15 8.13
C PHE A 248 -0.57 -3.87 7.74
N VAL A 249 0.06 -3.05 6.91
CA VAL A 249 -0.50 -1.77 6.48
C VAL A 249 -0.47 -1.61 4.97
N CYS A 250 -1.54 -1.03 4.39
CA CYS A 250 -1.56 -0.69 2.97
C CYS A 250 -2.45 0.52 2.68
N SER A 251 -2.40 1.04 1.46
CA SER A 251 -3.16 2.22 1.00
C SER A 251 -3.99 1.90 -0.22
N ALA A 252 -5.26 2.24 -0.18
CA ALA A 252 -6.21 2.01 -1.29
C ALA A 252 -5.79 2.69 -2.59
N HIS A 253 -5.21 3.91 -2.52
CA HIS A 253 -4.86 4.69 -3.71
C HIS A 253 -3.74 4.07 -4.56
N LYS A 254 -2.99 3.09 -4.06
CA LYS A 254 -2.03 2.31 -4.82
C LYS A 254 -2.64 1.03 -5.40
N MET A 255 -3.78 0.61 -4.87
CA MET A 255 -4.54 -0.59 -5.24
C MET A 255 -5.77 -0.24 -6.10
N TYR A 256 -5.63 0.72 -7.00
CA TYR A 256 -6.68 1.21 -7.90
C TYR A 256 -7.91 1.83 -7.20
N GLY A 257 -7.89 1.91 -5.87
CA GLY A 257 -8.92 2.48 -5.01
C GLY A 257 -8.75 4.00 -4.79
N PRO A 258 -9.65 4.63 -4.02
CA PRO A 258 -9.63 6.07 -3.78
C PRO A 258 -8.48 6.52 -2.89
N THR A 259 -8.15 7.82 -2.92
CA THR A 259 -7.28 8.48 -1.95
C THR A 259 -7.98 8.65 -0.60
N GLY A 260 -7.22 8.91 0.47
CA GLY A 260 -7.78 9.16 1.80
C GLY A 260 -8.39 7.92 2.45
N LEU A 261 -7.94 6.73 2.04
CA LEU A 261 -8.28 5.45 2.65
C LEU A 261 -7.06 4.52 2.68
N GLY A 262 -6.91 3.80 3.76
CA GLY A 262 -5.94 2.73 3.96
C GLY A 262 -6.45 1.70 4.95
N VAL A 263 -5.59 0.75 5.24
CA VAL A 263 -5.89 -0.38 6.13
C VAL A 263 -4.74 -0.56 7.11
N LEU A 264 -5.09 -0.73 8.38
CA LEU A 264 -4.27 -1.39 9.37
C LEU A 264 -4.91 -2.76 9.66
N TYR A 265 -4.20 -3.83 9.33
CA TYR A 265 -4.47 -5.15 9.86
C TYR A 265 -3.68 -5.34 11.16
N GLY A 266 -4.29 -5.96 12.15
CA GLY A 266 -3.62 -6.45 13.35
C GLY A 266 -4.27 -7.72 13.85
N LYS A 267 -3.48 -8.69 14.32
CA LYS A 267 -4.02 -9.88 14.97
C LYS A 267 -4.93 -9.46 16.15
N GLU A 268 -6.12 -10.05 16.26
CA GLU A 268 -7.11 -9.69 17.30
C GLU A 268 -6.48 -9.68 18.71
N THR A 269 -5.58 -10.63 18.98
CA THR A 269 -4.87 -10.73 20.26
C THR A 269 -3.99 -9.53 20.59
N TRP A 270 -3.43 -8.85 19.58
CA TRP A 270 -2.71 -7.61 19.77
C TRP A 270 -3.66 -6.42 19.86
N LEU A 271 -4.62 -6.32 18.94
CA LEU A 271 -5.55 -5.19 18.89
C LEU A 271 -6.37 -5.05 20.18
N ASP A 272 -6.75 -6.16 20.83
CA ASP A 272 -7.49 -6.12 22.09
C ASP A 272 -6.71 -5.41 23.22
N GLN A 273 -5.39 -5.55 23.23
CA GLN A 273 -4.51 -4.99 24.24
C GLN A 273 -4.14 -3.51 23.97
N LEU A 274 -4.27 -3.05 22.71
CA LEU A 274 -3.88 -1.70 22.36
C LEU A 274 -4.95 -0.67 22.77
N PRO A 275 -4.55 0.48 23.36
CA PRO A 275 -5.46 1.61 23.51
C PRO A 275 -5.76 2.25 22.15
N PRO A 276 -6.91 2.93 21.98
CA PRO A 276 -7.19 3.69 20.78
C PRO A 276 -6.24 4.89 20.64
N ALA A 277 -5.91 5.26 19.39
CA ALA A 277 -5.05 6.41 19.11
C ALA A 277 -5.82 7.73 19.04
N GLU A 278 -7.07 7.68 18.60
CA GLU A 278 -7.95 8.84 18.45
C GLU A 278 -9.21 8.65 19.32
N GLY A 279 -9.74 9.74 19.88
CA GLY A 279 -10.97 9.74 20.65
C GLY A 279 -12.09 10.51 19.95
N GLY A 280 -13.34 10.00 20.06
CA GLY A 280 -14.49 10.65 19.44
C GLY A 280 -15.76 9.83 19.52
N GLY A 281 -16.73 10.11 18.67
CA GLY A 281 -17.91 9.26 18.49
C GLY A 281 -17.52 7.95 17.80
N GLU A 282 -18.44 7.01 17.75
CA GLU A 282 -18.33 5.64 17.19
C GLU A 282 -17.42 4.69 18.01
N MET A 283 -16.22 5.12 18.39
CA MET A 283 -15.20 4.31 19.02
C MET A 283 -15.45 4.05 20.54
N ILE A 284 -16.51 4.60 21.09
CA ILE A 284 -16.88 4.52 22.52
C ILE A 284 -18.09 3.62 22.75
N GLU A 285 -18.12 2.94 23.91
CA GLU A 285 -19.29 2.25 24.45
C GLU A 285 -20.08 3.19 25.39
N HIS A 286 -19.40 3.72 26.41
CA HIS A 286 -19.96 4.70 27.34
C HIS A 286 -19.02 5.87 27.56
N VAL A 287 -19.59 7.09 27.64
CA VAL A 287 -18.84 8.31 27.98
C VAL A 287 -19.45 8.94 29.23
N ARG A 288 -18.62 9.23 30.23
CA ARG A 288 -18.95 10.02 31.43
C ARG A 288 -17.82 11.00 31.70
N PHE A 289 -18.06 12.00 32.52
CA PHE A 289 -16.99 12.93 32.88
C PHE A 289 -15.86 12.28 33.67
N GLU A 290 -16.16 11.18 34.38
CA GLU A 290 -15.20 10.42 35.20
C GLU A 290 -14.37 9.44 34.38
N GLY A 291 -14.80 9.11 33.15
CA GLY A 291 -14.09 8.18 32.26
C GLY A 291 -14.92 7.66 31.09
N THR A 292 -14.24 6.99 30.19
CA THR A 292 -14.81 6.42 28.95
C THR A 292 -14.49 4.95 28.86
N THR A 293 -15.46 4.13 28.44
CA THR A 293 -15.23 2.76 27.95
C THR A 293 -15.30 2.73 26.44
N TYR A 294 -14.47 1.88 25.84
CA TYR A 294 -14.32 1.81 24.40
C TYR A 294 -15.15 0.72 23.78
N ASN A 295 -15.49 0.88 22.51
CA ASN A 295 -16.24 -0.08 21.72
C ASN A 295 -15.39 -1.34 21.45
N VAL A 296 -16.03 -2.39 20.92
CA VAL A 296 -15.38 -3.63 20.48
C VAL A 296 -14.57 -3.39 19.20
N LEU A 297 -13.68 -4.34 18.84
CA LEU A 297 -12.97 -4.36 17.57
C LEU A 297 -13.94 -4.49 16.39
N PRO A 298 -13.66 -3.82 15.29
CA PRO A 298 -12.56 -2.88 15.03
C PRO A 298 -12.88 -1.45 15.45
N TYR A 299 -14.11 -1.15 15.86
CA TYR A 299 -14.69 0.19 16.04
C TYR A 299 -13.94 1.05 17.06
N LYS A 300 -13.29 0.45 18.07
CA LYS A 300 -12.50 1.24 19.03
C LYS A 300 -11.33 2.02 18.43
N PHE A 301 -10.95 1.72 17.16
CA PHE A 301 -9.88 2.42 16.44
C PHE A 301 -10.41 3.37 15.37
N GLU A 302 -11.72 3.45 15.16
CA GLU A 302 -12.34 4.26 14.11
C GLU A 302 -13.19 5.36 14.73
N ALA A 303 -12.54 6.49 15.08
CA ALA A 303 -13.20 7.62 15.70
C ALA A 303 -13.89 8.53 14.65
N GLY A 304 -15.14 8.94 14.96
CA GLY A 304 -15.92 9.83 14.08
C GLY A 304 -16.58 9.11 12.92
N THR A 305 -17.14 9.89 11.98
CA THR A 305 -17.74 9.33 10.76
C THR A 305 -16.64 8.86 9.81
N PRO A 306 -16.53 7.55 9.53
CA PRO A 306 -15.47 7.03 8.66
C PRO A 306 -15.73 7.37 7.18
N ASN A 307 -14.71 7.17 6.34
CA ASN A 307 -14.82 7.31 4.89
C ASN A 307 -15.56 6.10 4.28
N PHE A 308 -16.88 5.98 4.56
CA PHE A 308 -17.69 4.84 4.13
C PHE A 308 -17.88 4.77 2.60
N ILE A 309 -17.87 5.92 1.90
CA ILE A 309 -17.90 5.95 0.44
C ILE A 309 -16.57 5.45 -0.13
N GLY A 310 -15.45 5.89 0.45
CA GLY A 310 -14.13 5.40 0.06
C GLY A 310 -13.96 3.91 0.30
N SER A 311 -14.45 3.36 1.42
CA SER A 311 -14.37 1.92 1.69
C SER A 311 -15.19 1.09 0.69
N TYR A 312 -16.39 1.54 0.34
CA TYR A 312 -17.19 0.90 -0.70
C TYR A 312 -16.46 0.90 -2.06
N ALA A 313 -15.96 2.07 -2.50
CA ALA A 313 -15.21 2.18 -3.74
C ALA A 313 -13.91 1.36 -3.72
N PHE A 314 -13.29 1.18 -2.55
CA PHE A 314 -12.13 0.31 -2.40
C PHE A 314 -12.50 -1.17 -2.54
N ALA A 315 -13.61 -1.61 -1.97
CA ALA A 315 -14.10 -2.98 -2.19
C ALA A 315 -14.33 -3.28 -3.69
N VAL A 316 -14.87 -2.30 -4.44
CA VAL A 316 -15.01 -2.40 -5.92
C VAL A 316 -13.64 -2.51 -6.59
N ALA A 317 -12.63 -1.75 -6.12
CA ALA A 317 -11.27 -1.85 -6.66
C ALA A 317 -10.62 -3.22 -6.38
N LEU A 318 -10.82 -3.76 -5.17
CA LEU A 318 -10.33 -5.11 -4.81
C LEU A 318 -11.00 -6.19 -5.67
N GLN A 319 -12.32 -6.10 -5.87
CA GLN A 319 -13.04 -7.02 -6.76
C GLN A 319 -12.51 -6.92 -8.20
N TYR A 320 -12.26 -5.70 -8.70
CA TYR A 320 -11.65 -5.49 -10.02
C TYR A 320 -10.28 -6.17 -10.14
N MET A 321 -9.41 -6.04 -9.11
CA MET A 321 -8.11 -6.72 -9.07
C MET A 321 -8.25 -8.25 -9.06
N GLN A 322 -9.19 -8.78 -8.26
CA GLN A 322 -9.47 -10.23 -8.19
C GLN A 322 -9.99 -10.78 -9.52
N ASP A 323 -10.88 -10.05 -10.20
CA ASP A 323 -11.42 -10.44 -11.51
C ASP A 323 -10.34 -10.49 -12.60
N LYS A 324 -9.32 -9.59 -12.52
CA LYS A 324 -8.16 -9.62 -13.40
C LYS A 324 -7.15 -10.72 -12.99
N GLY A 325 -7.18 -11.14 -11.72
CA GLY A 325 -6.29 -12.13 -11.12
C GLY A 325 -4.98 -11.51 -10.62
N ILE A 326 -4.82 -11.39 -9.30
CA ILE A 326 -3.65 -10.73 -8.70
C ILE A 326 -2.32 -11.39 -9.09
N GLN A 327 -2.29 -12.73 -9.23
CA GLN A 327 -1.11 -13.45 -9.70
C GLN A 327 -0.74 -13.04 -11.15
N ARG A 328 -1.72 -12.87 -12.02
CA ARG A 328 -1.51 -12.43 -13.41
C ARG A 328 -1.04 -10.97 -13.47
N ILE A 329 -1.55 -10.11 -12.56
CA ILE A 329 -1.06 -8.72 -12.42
C ILE A 329 0.42 -8.74 -12.05
N MET A 330 0.81 -9.52 -11.05
CA MET A 330 2.21 -9.67 -10.63
C MET A 330 3.10 -10.14 -11.80
N GLU A 331 2.72 -11.20 -12.49
CA GLU A 331 3.48 -11.77 -13.61
C GLU A 331 3.64 -10.76 -14.77
N HIS A 332 2.58 -10.02 -15.08
CA HIS A 332 2.57 -8.97 -16.09
C HIS A 332 3.53 -7.83 -15.73
N GLU A 333 3.41 -7.27 -14.53
CA GLU A 333 4.25 -6.16 -14.07
C GLU A 333 5.73 -6.58 -13.94
N MET A 334 6.00 -7.81 -13.48
CA MET A 334 7.36 -8.37 -13.47
C MET A 334 7.92 -8.56 -14.88
N SER A 335 7.10 -8.93 -15.85
CA SER A 335 7.50 -9.02 -17.26
C SER A 335 7.89 -7.66 -17.82
N LEU A 336 7.06 -6.62 -17.59
CA LEU A 336 7.37 -5.25 -18.00
C LEU A 336 8.62 -4.70 -17.31
N THR A 337 8.79 -5.00 -16.03
CA THR A 337 9.97 -4.63 -15.24
C THR A 337 11.24 -5.24 -15.83
N ARG A 338 11.20 -6.53 -16.20
CA ARG A 338 12.32 -7.23 -16.83
C ARG A 338 12.63 -6.61 -18.21
N TYR A 339 11.60 -6.41 -19.02
CA TYR A 339 11.75 -5.80 -20.34
C TYR A 339 12.33 -4.39 -20.25
N CYS A 340 11.86 -3.58 -19.33
CA CYS A 340 12.41 -2.24 -19.07
C CYS A 340 13.89 -2.30 -18.66
N LYS A 341 14.28 -3.19 -17.73
CA LYS A 341 15.68 -3.39 -17.35
C LYS A 341 16.55 -3.78 -18.54
N GLU A 342 16.08 -4.67 -19.39
CA GLU A 342 16.78 -5.09 -20.62
C GLU A 342 17.00 -3.93 -21.58
N GLN A 343 15.97 -3.11 -21.81
CA GLN A 343 16.10 -1.94 -22.70
C GLN A 343 17.04 -0.88 -22.10
N LEU A 344 16.93 -0.59 -20.82
CA LEU A 344 17.79 0.37 -20.11
C LEU A 344 19.26 -0.09 -20.08
N SER A 345 19.53 -1.39 -19.96
CA SER A 345 20.90 -1.95 -19.93
C SER A 345 21.66 -1.78 -21.25
N ARG A 346 20.96 -1.49 -22.35
CA ARG A 346 21.57 -1.17 -23.66
C ARG A 346 22.06 0.28 -23.76
N LEU A 347 21.75 1.11 -22.79
CA LEU A 347 22.15 2.52 -22.73
C LEU A 347 23.37 2.65 -21.80
N PRO A 348 24.59 2.91 -22.34
CA PRO A 348 25.83 2.94 -21.55
C PRO A 348 25.88 4.10 -20.53
N GLU A 349 25.04 5.11 -20.70
CA GLU A 349 24.87 6.24 -19.80
C GLU A 349 23.99 5.89 -18.59
N VAL A 350 23.25 4.78 -18.63
CA VAL A 350 22.28 4.43 -17.59
C VAL A 350 22.88 3.47 -16.57
N ARG A 351 22.74 3.79 -15.27
CA ARG A 351 22.95 2.88 -14.16
C ARG A 351 21.63 2.50 -13.54
N ILE A 352 21.28 1.22 -13.57
CA ILE A 352 20.09 0.65 -12.89
C ILE A 352 20.51 0.20 -11.48
N TYR A 353 19.73 0.61 -10.46
CA TYR A 353 19.95 0.17 -9.07
C TYR A 353 19.30 -1.20 -8.83
N ALA A 354 19.97 -2.06 -8.07
CA ALA A 354 19.57 -3.44 -7.78
C ALA A 354 19.21 -4.22 -9.06
N ALA A 355 20.04 -4.09 -10.09
CA ALA A 355 19.76 -4.64 -11.42
C ALA A 355 19.65 -6.17 -11.44
N GLY A 356 20.40 -6.87 -10.57
CA GLY A 356 20.39 -8.33 -10.44
C GLY A 356 19.16 -8.91 -9.76
N GLU A 357 18.42 -8.08 -9.00
CA GLU A 357 17.36 -8.56 -8.14
C GLU A 357 16.01 -8.70 -8.84
N THR A 358 15.16 -9.60 -8.31
CA THR A 358 13.75 -9.68 -8.69
C THR A 358 13.01 -8.47 -8.14
N LYS A 359 12.20 -7.82 -8.99
CA LYS A 359 11.52 -6.56 -8.66
C LYS A 359 10.03 -6.67 -8.88
N ALA A 360 9.29 -6.07 -7.95
CA ALA A 360 7.84 -5.91 -8.06
C ALA A 360 7.51 -4.55 -8.66
N GLY A 361 7.34 -4.50 -10.00
CA GLY A 361 6.76 -3.34 -10.69
C GLY A 361 7.58 -2.04 -10.69
N VAL A 362 8.81 -2.00 -10.14
CA VAL A 362 9.58 -0.75 -9.94
C VAL A 362 11.01 -0.86 -10.45
N VAL A 363 11.48 0.16 -11.20
CA VAL A 363 12.88 0.30 -11.64
C VAL A 363 13.37 1.71 -11.35
N SER A 364 14.42 1.83 -10.53
CA SER A 364 15.14 3.09 -10.30
C SER A 364 16.47 3.09 -11.03
N PHE A 365 16.81 4.22 -11.63
CA PHE A 365 18.04 4.39 -12.40
C PHE A 365 18.53 5.84 -12.36
N ASN A 366 19.78 6.04 -12.78
CA ASN A 366 20.35 7.37 -13.03
C ASN A 366 21.08 7.40 -14.38
N VAL A 367 21.22 8.61 -14.94
CA VAL A 367 21.93 8.88 -16.19
C VAL A 367 23.27 9.55 -15.88
N TYR A 368 24.32 9.14 -16.56
CA TYR A 368 25.68 9.65 -16.39
C TYR A 368 26.25 10.14 -17.73
N ALA A 369 26.68 11.38 -17.75
CA ALA A 369 27.42 11.96 -18.87
C ALA A 369 28.93 11.65 -18.77
N ALA A 370 29.61 11.50 -19.92
CA ALA A 370 31.07 11.47 -19.95
C ALA A 370 31.63 12.82 -19.49
N SER A 371 32.72 12.80 -18.73
CA SER A 371 33.45 14.02 -18.35
C SER A 371 34.95 13.78 -18.34
N HIS A 372 35.76 14.84 -18.29
CA HIS A 372 37.24 14.77 -18.25
C HIS A 372 37.72 14.02 -16.98
N GLU A 373 36.93 14.02 -15.91
CA GLU A 373 37.25 13.38 -14.62
C GLU A 373 36.56 12.01 -14.45
N GLY A 374 35.93 11.46 -15.50
CA GLY A 374 35.18 10.22 -15.48
C GLY A 374 33.72 10.38 -15.90
N LYS A 375 32.78 9.84 -15.10
CA LYS A 375 31.34 9.97 -15.36
C LYS A 375 30.71 11.00 -14.42
N ARG A 376 30.01 12.00 -14.95
CA ARG A 376 29.23 12.98 -14.19
C ARG A 376 27.76 12.57 -14.15
N LEU A 377 27.17 12.51 -12.96
CA LEU A 377 25.74 12.29 -12.80
C LEU A 377 24.94 13.45 -13.40
N VAL A 378 23.99 13.14 -14.27
CA VAL A 378 22.95 14.07 -14.70
C VAL A 378 21.88 14.12 -13.60
N HIS A 379 21.47 15.34 -13.22
CA HIS A 379 20.50 15.47 -12.12
C HIS A 379 19.17 14.80 -12.48
N PRO A 380 18.61 13.91 -11.62
CA PRO A 380 17.38 13.17 -11.96
C PRO A 380 16.20 14.06 -12.33
N PHE A 381 16.10 15.25 -11.74
CA PHE A 381 15.05 16.22 -12.06
C PHE A 381 15.10 16.69 -13.51
N ASP A 382 16.30 16.90 -14.09
CA ASP A 382 16.45 17.32 -15.48
C ASP A 382 15.97 16.22 -16.44
N VAL A 383 16.35 14.97 -16.14
CA VAL A 383 15.86 13.79 -16.89
C VAL A 383 14.33 13.70 -16.83
N GLY A 384 13.75 13.80 -15.63
CA GLY A 384 12.29 13.74 -15.44
C GLY A 384 11.56 14.88 -16.16
N THR A 385 12.10 16.10 -16.15
CA THR A 385 11.53 17.26 -16.84
C THR A 385 11.48 17.05 -18.35
N LEU A 386 12.54 16.48 -18.94
CA LEU A 386 12.57 16.20 -20.38
C LEU A 386 11.65 15.03 -20.76
N LEU A 387 11.47 14.05 -19.89
CA LEU A 387 10.50 12.96 -20.08
C LEU A 387 9.06 13.47 -20.03
N ASP A 388 8.72 14.30 -19.04
CA ASP A 388 7.40 14.94 -18.90
C ASP A 388 7.01 15.73 -20.17
N ARG A 389 7.94 16.52 -20.73
CA ARG A 389 7.72 17.24 -21.99
C ARG A 389 7.44 16.33 -23.19
N GLN A 390 7.70 15.05 -23.05
CA GLN A 390 7.41 14.03 -24.07
C GLN A 390 6.18 13.16 -23.75
N GLY A 391 5.42 13.52 -22.69
CA GLY A 391 4.22 12.83 -22.25
C GLY A 391 4.49 11.62 -21.34
N VAL A 392 5.73 11.44 -20.87
CA VAL A 392 6.12 10.31 -20.02
C VAL A 392 6.20 10.77 -18.56
N ALA A 393 5.27 10.32 -17.74
CA ALA A 393 5.20 10.63 -16.31
C ALA A 393 6.02 9.63 -15.50
N VAL A 394 7.14 10.10 -14.94
CA VAL A 394 8.01 9.35 -14.02
C VAL A 394 8.18 10.13 -12.72
N ARG A 395 8.70 9.50 -11.70
CA ARG A 395 9.06 10.19 -10.45
C ARG A 395 10.57 10.38 -10.34
N THR A 396 10.99 11.52 -9.74
CA THR A 396 12.39 11.83 -9.48
C THR A 396 12.62 12.27 -8.04
N GLY A 397 13.84 12.10 -7.54
CA GLY A 397 14.27 12.55 -6.21
C GLY A 397 14.43 11.42 -5.20
N HIS A 398 14.15 11.69 -3.92
CA HIS A 398 14.37 10.76 -2.79
C HIS A 398 13.26 9.72 -2.62
N HIS A 399 12.12 9.85 -3.29
CA HIS A 399 10.96 8.96 -3.23
C HIS A 399 10.44 8.71 -1.79
N CYS A 400 10.60 9.70 -0.90
CA CYS A 400 10.31 9.60 0.53
C CYS A 400 11.09 8.46 1.24
N ALA A 401 12.34 8.23 0.82
CA ALA A 401 13.26 7.24 1.40
C ALA A 401 14.69 7.83 1.42
N GLU A 402 14.84 9.02 2.01
CA GLU A 402 16.11 9.76 2.03
C GLU A 402 17.28 8.96 2.61
N PRO A 403 17.14 8.18 3.73
CA PRO A 403 18.24 7.38 4.24
C PRO A 403 18.77 6.33 3.25
N LEU A 404 17.90 5.77 2.39
CA LEU A 404 18.32 4.88 1.32
C LEU A 404 19.07 5.62 0.22
N ILE A 405 18.61 6.81 -0.16
CA ILE A 405 19.26 7.65 -1.17
C ILE A 405 20.64 8.12 -0.69
N ASP A 406 20.76 8.46 0.59
CA ASP A 406 22.06 8.76 1.22
C ASP A 406 23.01 7.57 1.21
N TYR A 407 22.48 6.35 1.51
CA TYR A 407 23.27 5.13 1.41
C TYR A 407 23.77 4.87 -0.01
N LEU A 408 22.97 5.17 -1.04
CA LEU A 408 23.37 5.07 -2.45
C LEU A 408 24.32 6.18 -2.90
N GLN A 409 24.55 7.21 -2.08
CA GLN A 409 25.42 8.36 -2.33
C GLN A 409 25.05 9.10 -3.62
N VAL A 410 23.77 9.36 -3.83
CA VAL A 410 23.23 10.11 -4.98
C VAL A 410 22.24 11.16 -4.52
N PRO A 411 22.03 12.26 -5.28
CA PRO A 411 21.05 13.30 -4.92
C PRO A 411 19.59 12.86 -5.15
N GLY A 412 19.37 11.66 -5.66
CA GLY A 412 18.08 11.08 -5.99
C GLY A 412 18.19 10.11 -7.15
N THR A 413 17.08 9.51 -7.52
CA THR A 413 16.96 8.64 -8.71
C THR A 413 15.80 9.04 -9.59
N VAL A 414 15.80 8.60 -10.85
CA VAL A 414 14.61 8.51 -11.70
C VAL A 414 13.97 7.15 -11.44
N ARG A 415 12.67 7.13 -11.18
CA ARG A 415 11.92 5.90 -10.93
C ARG A 415 10.79 5.74 -11.93
N VAL A 416 10.74 4.61 -12.59
CA VAL A 416 9.57 4.13 -13.34
C VAL A 416 8.89 3.02 -12.55
N SER A 417 7.57 2.98 -12.61
CA SER A 417 6.78 1.96 -11.94
C SER A 417 5.54 1.61 -12.76
N PHE A 418 5.27 0.32 -12.86
CA PHE A 418 4.22 -0.23 -13.69
C PHE A 418 2.95 -0.52 -12.90
N GLY A 419 1.83 -0.48 -13.59
CA GLY A 419 0.54 -0.95 -13.14
C GLY A 419 -0.08 -1.87 -14.20
N LEU A 420 -1.17 -2.52 -13.85
CA LEU A 420 -1.82 -3.56 -14.68
C LEU A 420 -2.24 -3.08 -16.08
N TYR A 421 -2.33 -1.77 -16.31
CA TYR A 421 -2.75 -1.16 -17.59
C TYR A 421 -1.57 -0.77 -18.49
N ASN A 422 -0.34 -0.84 -17.99
CA ASN A 422 0.84 -0.58 -18.82
C ASN A 422 1.14 -1.75 -19.75
N ASP A 423 1.81 -1.49 -20.85
CA ASP A 423 2.21 -2.48 -21.82
C ASP A 423 3.67 -2.29 -22.31
N GLU A 424 4.14 -3.18 -23.19
CA GLU A 424 5.49 -3.09 -23.76
C GLU A 424 5.70 -1.81 -24.55
N LYS A 425 4.62 -1.29 -25.19
CA LYS A 425 4.68 -0.03 -25.92
C LYS A 425 4.96 1.16 -24.99
N ASP A 426 4.44 1.16 -23.76
CA ASP A 426 4.76 2.18 -22.77
C ASP A 426 6.24 2.17 -22.41
N VAL A 427 6.85 0.97 -22.31
CA VAL A 427 8.29 0.83 -22.08
C VAL A 427 9.09 1.34 -23.30
N GLU A 428 8.69 1.01 -24.52
CA GLU A 428 9.33 1.48 -25.74
C GLU A 428 9.26 3.01 -25.88
N ASP A 429 8.08 3.58 -25.70
CA ASP A 429 7.86 5.04 -25.76
C ASP A 429 8.70 5.76 -24.69
N PHE A 430 8.77 5.21 -23.46
CA PHE A 430 9.65 5.71 -22.40
C PHE A 430 11.13 5.66 -22.80
N VAL A 431 11.61 4.52 -23.28
CA VAL A 431 13.03 4.37 -23.65
C VAL A 431 13.39 5.30 -24.80
N HIS A 432 12.55 5.46 -25.82
CA HIS A 432 12.76 6.43 -26.89
C HIS A 432 12.78 7.88 -26.37
N ALA A 433 11.90 8.21 -25.40
CA ALA A 433 11.91 9.53 -24.76
C ALA A 433 13.20 9.76 -23.96
N LEU A 434 13.66 8.72 -23.23
CA LEU A 434 14.89 8.77 -22.45
C LEU A 434 16.13 8.93 -23.36
N GLN A 435 16.21 8.22 -24.48
CA GLN A 435 17.30 8.40 -25.46
C GLN A 435 17.39 9.83 -25.97
N ARG A 436 16.24 10.45 -26.31
CA ARG A 436 16.20 11.86 -26.69
C ARG A 436 16.64 12.81 -25.57
N ALA A 437 16.23 12.51 -24.32
CA ALA A 437 16.66 13.28 -23.16
C ALA A 437 18.17 13.14 -22.92
N ILE A 438 18.73 11.95 -23.05
CA ILE A 438 20.19 11.70 -22.95
C ILE A 438 20.92 12.53 -24.00
N MET A 439 20.51 12.50 -25.28
CA MET A 439 21.15 13.31 -26.34
C MET A 439 21.17 14.84 -26.06
N MET A 440 20.27 15.33 -25.21
CA MET A 440 20.22 16.75 -24.83
C MET A 440 21.07 17.07 -23.59
N LEU A 441 21.33 16.07 -22.72
CA LEU A 441 21.93 16.26 -21.40
C LEU A 441 23.39 15.77 -21.33
N VAL A 442 23.78 14.90 -22.24
CA VAL A 442 25.07 14.24 -22.34
C VAL A 442 25.80 14.62 -23.61
#